data_3b91bb430f0f079b299182562c713cc3
#
_entry.id   3b91bb430f0f079b299182562c713cc3
#
_cell.length_a   1.000
_cell.length_b   1.000
_cell.length_c   1.000
_cell.angle_alpha   90.00
_cell.angle_beta   90.00
_cell.angle_gamma   90.00
#
_symmetry.space_group_name_H-M   'P 1'
#
loop_
_entity.id
_entity.type
_entity.pdbx_description
1 polymer ?
#
loop_
_entity_poly.entity_id
_entity_poly.type
_entity_poly.pdbx_seq_one_letter_code
_entity_poly.pdbx_strand_id
1 'polypeptide(L)'
;WYPQGGMYKIIEGMQRVAEKMGVEFLFNSPVTEIATNGNTTNGVYINGDFFKADAVVAAADYNHVEEKLLNSKAKNYDAKYWDKKVFAPSSIIYYLGIKGKVNNLLHHNLFFDQSFEQFADEIYTNPRWPSNPLFYVSAPSKTDPSVAPEGDENLFILVPVAAGLEDTQELREKYFD
;
A
#
# COMPACT_ATOMS: atom_id res chain seq x y z
N TRP A 1 -20.29 0.19 -0.21
CA TRP A 1 -20.39 1.61 -0.57
C TRP A 1 -19.08 2.05 -1.23
N TYR A 2 -19.20 2.83 -2.31
CA TYR A 2 -18.07 3.40 -3.05
C TYR A 2 -18.35 4.90 -3.25
N PRO A 3 -17.41 5.79 -2.88
CA PRO A 3 -17.63 7.23 -3.01
C PRO A 3 -17.58 7.66 -4.48
N GLN A 4 -18.49 8.52 -4.91
CA GLN A 4 -18.46 9.12 -6.24
C GLN A 4 -17.19 9.96 -6.44
N GLY A 5 -16.52 9.79 -7.56
CA GLY A 5 -15.22 10.40 -7.87
C GLY A 5 -14.02 9.64 -7.35
N GLY A 6 -14.21 8.39 -6.88
CA GLY A 6 -13.13 7.49 -6.46
C GLY A 6 -12.85 7.46 -4.96
N MET A 7 -12.14 6.44 -4.50
CA MET A 7 -11.81 6.25 -3.08
C MET A 7 -11.03 7.41 -2.47
N TYR A 8 -10.27 8.15 -3.27
CA TYR A 8 -9.51 9.31 -2.82
C TYR A 8 -10.38 10.44 -2.26
N LYS A 9 -11.68 10.47 -2.61
CA LYS A 9 -12.63 11.45 -2.05
C LYS A 9 -12.81 11.35 -0.54
N ILE A 10 -12.58 10.17 0.03
CA ILE A 10 -12.54 9.98 1.49
C ILE A 10 -11.35 10.74 2.07
N ILE A 11 -10.18 10.58 1.47
CA ILE A 11 -8.94 11.26 1.90
C ILE A 11 -9.11 12.78 1.82
N GLU A 12 -9.60 13.31 0.68
CA GLU A 12 -9.90 14.74 0.54
C GLU A 12 -10.91 15.24 1.58
N GLY A 13 -11.90 14.43 1.90
CA GLY A 13 -12.89 14.76 2.93
C GLY A 13 -12.25 14.88 4.32
N MET A 14 -11.42 13.91 4.69
CA MET A 14 -10.70 13.91 5.97
C MET A 14 -9.71 15.07 6.06
N GLN A 15 -8.95 15.33 5.00
CA GLN A 15 -8.01 16.45 4.92
C GLN A 15 -8.72 17.77 5.17
N ARG A 16 -9.84 18.05 4.47
CA ARG A 16 -10.62 19.29 4.66
C ARG A 16 -11.12 19.49 6.08
N VAL A 17 -11.47 18.39 6.77
CA VAL A 17 -11.88 18.47 8.19
C VAL A 17 -10.68 18.80 9.06
N ALA A 18 -9.54 18.14 8.85
CA ALA A 18 -8.32 18.39 9.61
C ALA A 18 -7.82 19.83 9.44
N GLU A 19 -7.79 20.34 8.20
CA GLU A 19 -7.42 21.74 7.91
C GLU A 19 -8.32 22.76 8.63
N LYS A 20 -9.66 22.51 8.68
CA LYS A 20 -10.59 23.33 9.45
C LYS A 20 -10.33 23.31 10.95
N MET A 21 -9.68 22.25 11.45
CA MET A 21 -9.25 22.11 12.84
C MET A 21 -7.85 22.68 13.10
N GLY A 22 -7.21 23.28 12.10
CA GLY A 22 -5.89 23.91 12.22
C GLY A 22 -4.72 22.96 11.97
N VAL A 23 -4.95 21.79 11.38
CA VAL A 23 -3.87 20.87 10.99
C VAL A 23 -3.17 21.42 9.75
N GLU A 24 -1.85 21.46 9.80
CA GLU A 24 -0.99 21.82 8.66
C GLU A 24 -0.49 20.53 7.99
N PHE A 25 -0.56 20.49 6.66
CA PHE A 25 -0.06 19.37 5.84
C PHE A 25 1.20 19.78 5.11
N LEU A 26 2.30 19.07 5.35
CA LEU A 26 3.56 19.24 4.64
C LEU A 26 3.72 18.08 3.66
N PHE A 27 3.36 18.28 2.41
CA PHE A 27 3.54 17.27 1.36
C PHE A 27 4.98 17.25 0.84
N ASN A 28 5.39 16.13 0.23
CA ASN A 28 6.75 15.92 -0.28
C ASN A 28 7.85 16.18 0.76
N SER A 29 7.53 15.92 2.04
CA SER A 29 8.36 16.21 3.19
C SER A 29 8.69 14.93 3.95
N PRO A 30 9.58 14.08 3.41
CA PRO A 30 9.91 12.82 4.04
C PRO A 30 10.61 13.04 5.39
N VAL A 31 10.06 12.43 6.43
CA VAL A 31 10.72 12.37 7.75
C VAL A 31 11.89 11.39 7.64
N THR A 32 13.08 11.85 7.99
CA THR A 32 14.31 11.06 7.93
C THR A 32 14.76 10.53 9.30
N GLU A 33 14.30 11.16 10.39
CA GLU A 33 14.60 10.74 11.75
C GLU A 33 13.51 11.23 12.72
N ILE A 34 13.19 10.40 13.71
CA ILE A 34 12.43 10.79 14.90
C ILE A 34 13.44 11.14 15.99
N ALA A 35 13.54 12.42 16.31
CA ALA A 35 14.50 12.91 17.29
C ALA A 35 14.04 12.55 18.73
N THR A 36 14.96 11.95 19.49
CA THR A 36 14.71 11.56 20.89
C THR A 36 15.79 12.09 21.82
N ASN A 37 15.37 12.39 23.05
CA ASN A 37 16.25 12.67 24.17
C ASN A 37 15.96 11.68 25.31
N GLY A 38 16.80 10.67 25.46
CA GLY A 38 16.51 9.51 26.29
C GLY A 38 15.26 8.78 25.78
N ASN A 39 14.25 8.63 26.63
CA ASN A 39 12.98 7.97 26.31
C ASN A 39 11.88 8.93 25.85
N THR A 40 12.22 10.17 25.56
CA THR A 40 11.25 11.20 25.18
C THR A 40 11.49 11.64 23.74
N THR A 41 10.44 11.66 22.94
CA THR A 41 10.45 12.26 21.61
C THR A 41 10.41 13.78 21.74
N ASN A 42 11.17 14.51 20.93
CA ASN A 42 11.19 15.97 20.93
C ASN A 42 10.96 16.60 19.54
N GLY A 43 10.78 15.81 18.51
CA GLY A 43 10.49 16.26 17.17
C GLY A 43 10.91 15.28 16.08
N VAL A 44 11.01 15.78 14.87
CA VAL A 44 11.43 15.02 13.68
C VAL A 44 12.41 15.84 12.85
N TYR A 45 13.20 15.15 12.03
CA TYR A 45 14.00 15.78 10.98
C TYR A 45 13.35 15.55 9.61
N ILE A 46 13.23 16.62 8.84
CA ILE A 46 12.73 16.64 7.46
C ILE A 46 13.78 17.35 6.60
N ASN A 47 14.37 16.64 5.64
CA ASN A 47 15.41 17.22 4.75
C ASN A 47 16.58 17.88 5.49
N GLY A 48 16.90 17.42 6.71
CA GLY A 48 17.95 17.98 7.56
C GLY A 48 17.51 19.07 8.52
N ASP A 49 16.31 19.62 8.38
CA ASP A 49 15.75 20.63 9.27
C ASP A 49 15.01 19.96 10.43
N PHE A 50 15.18 20.51 11.64
CA PHE A 50 14.53 20.03 12.84
C PHE A 50 13.16 20.69 13.05
N PHE A 51 12.13 19.89 13.21
CA PHE A 51 10.77 20.29 13.55
C PHE A 51 10.43 19.80 14.96
N LYS A 52 10.29 20.73 15.88
CA LYS A 52 9.94 20.42 17.27
C LYS A 52 8.50 19.92 17.36
N ALA A 53 8.29 18.85 18.17
CA ALA A 53 6.97 18.34 18.50
C ALA A 53 6.99 17.76 19.93
N ASP A 54 5.86 17.89 20.63
CA ASP A 54 5.70 17.33 21.99
C ASP A 54 5.37 15.83 21.93
N ALA A 55 4.82 15.35 20.79
CA ALA A 55 4.56 13.95 20.52
C ALA A 55 4.66 13.69 19.00
N VAL A 56 5.01 12.47 18.63
CA VAL A 56 5.04 12.00 17.24
C VAL A 56 4.19 10.74 17.10
N VAL A 57 3.25 10.76 16.17
CA VAL A 57 2.47 9.59 15.76
C VAL A 57 2.97 9.13 14.41
N ALA A 58 3.64 8.00 14.38
CA ALA A 58 4.18 7.42 13.15
C ALA A 58 3.13 6.52 12.48
N ALA A 59 2.38 7.06 11.53
CA ALA A 59 1.43 6.32 10.70
C ALA A 59 2.12 5.75 9.44
N ALA A 60 3.23 5.05 9.63
CA ALA A 60 4.04 4.42 8.59
C ALA A 60 4.25 2.94 8.92
N ASP A 61 4.86 2.18 8.00
CA ASP A 61 5.22 0.79 8.27
C ASP A 61 6.06 0.67 9.54
N TYR A 62 5.67 -0.24 10.45
CA TYR A 62 6.29 -0.33 11.77
C TYR A 62 7.76 -0.76 11.72
N ASN A 63 8.11 -1.69 10.85
CA ASN A 63 9.50 -2.10 10.65
C ASN A 63 10.33 -0.92 10.13
N HIS A 64 9.80 -0.15 9.17
CA HIS A 64 10.46 1.05 8.66
C HIS A 64 10.70 2.09 9.76
N VAL A 65 9.71 2.35 10.60
CA VAL A 65 9.85 3.29 11.73
C VAL A 65 10.96 2.84 12.68
N GLU A 66 10.92 1.56 13.11
CA GLU A 66 11.91 0.98 14.03
C GLU A 66 13.32 0.97 13.40
N GLU A 67 13.44 0.50 12.14
CA GLU A 67 14.75 0.28 11.52
C GLU A 67 15.38 1.55 10.94
N LYS A 68 14.58 2.50 10.47
CA LYS A 68 15.05 3.64 9.68
C LYS A 68 14.91 4.98 10.37
N LEU A 69 13.85 5.17 11.17
CA LEU A 69 13.53 6.49 11.74
C LEU A 69 13.95 6.64 13.21
N LEU A 70 14.02 5.56 13.97
CA LEU A 70 14.46 5.58 15.36
C LEU A 70 15.96 5.34 15.48
N ASN A 71 16.61 6.08 16.38
CA ASN A 71 18.01 5.78 16.74
C ASN A 71 18.10 4.47 17.55
N SER A 72 19.28 3.89 17.63
CA SER A 72 19.51 2.57 18.23
C SER A 72 19.08 2.44 19.69
N LYS A 73 19.02 3.54 20.44
CA LYS A 73 18.62 3.55 21.85
C LYS A 73 17.12 3.62 22.06
N ALA A 74 16.38 4.09 21.04
CA ALA A 74 14.94 4.24 21.06
C ALA A 74 14.20 3.06 20.40
N LYS A 75 14.91 2.15 19.72
CA LYS A 75 14.34 0.95 19.12
C LYS A 75 13.86 -0.02 20.18
N ASN A 76 12.67 -0.61 19.99
CA ASN A 76 12.14 -1.66 20.86
C ASN A 76 12.62 -3.05 20.44
N TYR A 77 12.97 -3.24 19.16
CA TYR A 77 13.29 -4.53 18.55
C TYR A 77 14.58 -4.46 17.75
N ASP A 78 15.33 -5.56 17.79
CA ASP A 78 16.54 -5.74 16.99
C ASP A 78 16.26 -6.46 15.66
N ALA A 79 17.26 -6.56 14.80
CA ALA A 79 17.17 -7.27 13.52
C ALA A 79 16.75 -8.74 13.69
N LYS A 80 17.22 -9.42 14.76
CA LYS A 80 16.85 -10.82 15.03
C LYS A 80 15.38 -11.01 15.36
N TYR A 81 14.73 -9.99 15.90
CA TYR A 81 13.29 -10.01 16.12
C TYR A 81 12.56 -9.97 14.77
N TRP A 82 12.98 -9.06 13.86
CA TRP A 82 12.36 -8.88 12.56
C TRP A 82 12.57 -10.08 11.63
N ASP A 83 13.77 -10.68 11.65
CA ASP A 83 14.11 -11.88 10.87
C ASP A 83 13.19 -13.07 11.15
N LYS A 84 12.56 -13.11 12.34
CA LYS A 84 11.64 -14.18 12.75
C LYS A 84 10.17 -13.87 12.46
N LYS A 85 9.86 -12.68 11.95
CA LYS A 85 8.47 -12.29 11.70
C LYS A 85 8.00 -12.80 10.35
N VAL A 86 6.78 -13.34 10.36
CA VAL A 86 6.06 -13.67 9.13
C VAL A 86 5.34 -12.39 8.69
N PHE A 87 5.72 -11.89 7.53
CA PHE A 87 5.05 -10.74 6.92
C PHE A 87 3.74 -11.18 6.27
N ALA A 88 2.78 -10.28 6.22
CA ALA A 88 1.60 -10.44 5.40
C ALA A 88 1.99 -10.55 3.91
N PRO A 89 1.17 -11.17 3.07
CA PRO A 89 1.40 -11.19 1.64
C PRO A 89 1.58 -9.78 1.06
N SER A 90 2.40 -9.68 0.05
CA SER A 90 2.51 -8.53 -0.84
C SER A 90 1.55 -8.67 -2.02
N SER A 91 1.61 -7.78 -2.98
CA SER A 91 0.83 -7.88 -4.21
C SER A 91 1.52 -7.20 -5.38
N ILE A 92 1.30 -7.73 -6.59
CA ILE A 92 1.47 -6.95 -7.81
C ILE A 92 0.15 -6.25 -8.08
N ILE A 93 0.23 -4.99 -8.50
CA ILE A 93 -0.94 -4.18 -8.83
C ILE A 93 -0.75 -3.61 -10.23
N TYR A 94 -1.77 -3.77 -11.06
CA TYR A 94 -1.85 -3.12 -12.36
C TYR A 94 -2.99 -2.13 -12.39
N TYR A 95 -2.72 -0.92 -12.86
CA TYR A 95 -3.70 0.12 -13.14
C TYR A 95 -3.83 0.26 -14.64
N LEU A 96 -5.00 -0.09 -15.19
CA LEU A 96 -5.22 -0.15 -16.63
C LEU A 96 -6.31 0.82 -17.06
N GLY A 97 -6.01 1.66 -18.06
CA GLY A 97 -7.02 2.37 -18.83
C GLY A 97 -7.42 1.52 -20.04
N ILE A 98 -8.69 1.17 -20.12
CA ILE A 98 -9.22 0.32 -21.19
C ILE A 98 -10.05 1.17 -22.14
N LYS A 99 -9.70 1.14 -23.43
CA LYS A 99 -10.50 1.76 -24.47
C LYS A 99 -11.72 0.89 -24.76
N GLY A 100 -12.90 1.47 -24.59
CA GLY A 100 -14.16 0.76 -24.76
C GLY A 100 -14.62 0.04 -23.49
N LYS A 101 -15.62 -0.83 -23.62
CA LYS A 101 -16.28 -1.52 -22.51
C LYS A 101 -15.86 -2.98 -22.41
N VAL A 102 -15.52 -3.43 -21.21
CA VAL A 102 -15.26 -4.83 -20.90
C VAL A 102 -16.59 -5.44 -20.43
N ASN A 103 -17.12 -6.39 -21.19
CA ASN A 103 -18.36 -7.06 -20.84
C ASN A 103 -18.14 -8.06 -19.68
N ASN A 104 -19.21 -8.35 -18.97
CA ASN A 104 -19.27 -9.38 -17.90
C ASN A 104 -18.41 -9.09 -16.66
N LEU A 105 -17.90 -7.87 -16.48
CA LEU A 105 -17.31 -7.43 -15.22
C LEU A 105 -18.33 -6.68 -14.38
N LEU A 106 -18.29 -6.94 -13.07
CA LEU A 106 -18.91 -6.12 -12.03
C LEU A 106 -17.88 -5.12 -11.49
N HIS A 107 -18.27 -4.26 -10.54
CA HIS A 107 -17.33 -3.38 -9.87
C HIS A 107 -16.21 -4.19 -9.16
N HIS A 108 -16.58 -5.30 -8.51
CA HIS A 108 -15.64 -6.20 -7.83
C HIS A 108 -15.77 -7.61 -8.42
N ASN A 109 -14.65 -8.19 -8.78
CA ASN A 109 -14.56 -9.52 -9.38
C ASN A 109 -13.40 -10.29 -8.72
N LEU A 110 -13.67 -11.55 -8.36
CA LEU A 110 -12.67 -12.47 -7.85
C LEU A 110 -12.54 -13.63 -8.84
N PHE A 111 -11.31 -13.93 -9.23
CA PHE A 111 -10.98 -15.04 -10.13
C PHE A 111 -10.35 -16.17 -9.33
N PHE A 112 -11.15 -17.21 -9.07
CA PHE A 112 -10.77 -18.42 -8.33
C PHE A 112 -10.93 -19.65 -9.24
N ASP A 113 -10.26 -19.62 -10.37
CA ASP A 113 -10.32 -20.67 -11.40
C ASP A 113 -9.22 -21.73 -11.24
N GLN A 114 -8.38 -21.57 -10.21
CA GLN A 114 -7.28 -22.47 -9.88
C GLN A 114 -7.37 -22.96 -8.42
N SER A 115 -6.49 -23.90 -8.03
CA SER A 115 -6.47 -24.40 -6.66
C SER A 115 -6.08 -23.34 -5.65
N PHE A 116 -6.99 -23.05 -4.73
CA PHE A 116 -6.73 -22.13 -3.61
C PHE A 116 -5.65 -22.68 -2.67
N GLU A 117 -5.64 -23.99 -2.41
CA GLU A 117 -4.68 -24.64 -1.53
C GLU A 117 -3.26 -24.53 -2.07
N GLN A 118 -3.06 -24.74 -3.37
CA GLN A 118 -1.77 -24.58 -4.02
C GLN A 118 -1.32 -23.12 -3.97
N PHE A 119 -2.21 -22.18 -4.29
CA PHE A 119 -1.92 -20.76 -4.25
C PHE A 119 -1.56 -20.31 -2.82
N ALA A 120 -2.30 -20.76 -1.79
CA ALA A 120 -2.00 -20.45 -0.41
C ALA A 120 -0.65 -21.03 0.04
N ASP A 121 -0.29 -22.23 -0.40
CA ASP A 121 1.03 -22.82 -0.15
C ASP A 121 2.15 -21.95 -0.72
N GLU A 122 2.00 -21.47 -1.96
CA GLU A 122 2.98 -20.64 -2.65
C GLU A 122 3.16 -19.26 -2.01
N ILE A 123 2.14 -18.75 -1.32
CA ILE A 123 2.20 -17.43 -0.67
C ILE A 123 2.67 -17.51 0.78
N TYR A 124 2.22 -18.54 1.54
CA TYR A 124 2.41 -18.57 2.99
C TYR A 124 3.39 -19.63 3.47
N THR A 125 3.30 -20.87 2.92
CA THR A 125 4.03 -22.02 3.46
C THR A 125 5.39 -22.20 2.81
N ASN A 126 5.41 -22.14 1.47
CA ASN A 126 6.60 -22.27 0.63
C ASN A 126 6.72 -21.07 -0.29
N PRO A 127 7.12 -19.89 0.25
CA PRO A 127 7.12 -18.62 -0.46
C PRO A 127 7.85 -18.68 -1.80
N ARG A 128 7.10 -18.45 -2.88
CA ARG A 128 7.59 -18.37 -4.26
C ARG A 128 6.61 -17.58 -5.11
N TRP A 129 7.03 -17.22 -6.30
CA TRP A 129 6.12 -16.64 -7.28
C TRP A 129 5.01 -17.64 -7.64
N PRO A 130 3.71 -17.26 -7.53
CA PRO A 130 2.61 -18.19 -7.78
C PRO A 130 2.62 -18.68 -9.22
N SER A 131 2.48 -20.01 -9.40
CA SER A 131 2.49 -20.63 -10.71
C SER A 131 1.18 -20.40 -11.48
N ASN A 132 0.06 -20.35 -10.76
CA ASN A 132 -1.28 -20.09 -11.27
C ASN A 132 -1.99 -19.12 -10.31
N PRO A 133 -1.77 -17.80 -10.47
CA PRO A 133 -2.24 -16.83 -9.50
C PRO A 133 -3.77 -16.70 -9.49
N LEU A 134 -4.35 -16.64 -8.31
CA LEU A 134 -5.68 -16.12 -8.11
C LEU A 134 -5.59 -14.60 -8.02
N PHE A 135 -6.59 -13.89 -8.52
CA PHE A 135 -6.50 -12.43 -8.57
C PHE A 135 -7.86 -11.74 -8.40
N TYR A 136 -7.80 -10.48 -8.04
CA TYR A 136 -8.94 -9.60 -7.90
C TYR A 136 -8.91 -8.50 -8.96
N VAL A 137 -10.08 -8.19 -9.53
CA VAL A 137 -10.26 -7.07 -10.45
C VAL A 137 -11.32 -6.13 -9.91
N SER A 138 -10.95 -4.86 -9.75
CA SER A 138 -11.90 -3.78 -9.54
C SER A 138 -12.09 -2.99 -10.83
N ALA A 139 -13.35 -2.79 -11.22
CA ALA A 139 -13.75 -1.97 -12.36
C ALA A 139 -14.66 -0.83 -11.88
N PRO A 140 -14.11 0.23 -11.26
CA PRO A 140 -14.91 1.29 -10.63
C PRO A 140 -15.82 2.02 -11.62
N SER A 141 -15.40 2.17 -12.88
CA SER A 141 -16.19 2.79 -13.95
C SER A 141 -17.52 2.08 -14.25
N LYS A 142 -17.72 0.85 -13.77
CA LYS A 142 -19.03 0.16 -13.85
C LYS A 142 -20.12 0.81 -13.01
N THR A 143 -19.74 1.50 -11.95
CA THR A 143 -20.69 2.15 -11.01
C THR A 143 -20.48 3.65 -10.87
N ASP A 144 -19.32 4.14 -11.29
CA ASP A 144 -18.98 5.56 -11.26
C ASP A 144 -18.38 5.98 -12.62
N PRO A 145 -19.15 6.57 -13.51
CA PRO A 145 -18.64 6.98 -14.82
C PRO A 145 -17.64 8.15 -14.76
N SER A 146 -17.52 8.82 -13.61
CA SER A 146 -16.61 9.97 -13.47
C SER A 146 -15.13 9.58 -13.33
N VAL A 147 -14.81 8.27 -13.13
CA VAL A 147 -13.45 7.78 -12.91
C VAL A 147 -12.78 7.22 -14.16
N ALA A 148 -13.42 7.32 -15.32
CA ALA A 148 -12.85 6.98 -16.62
C ALA A 148 -13.37 7.96 -17.70
N PRO A 149 -12.68 8.11 -18.85
CA PRO A 149 -13.21 8.83 -19.99
C PRO A 149 -14.56 8.24 -20.47
N GLU A 150 -15.39 9.07 -21.10
CA GLU A 150 -16.68 8.61 -21.63
C GLU A 150 -16.48 7.49 -22.67
N GLY A 151 -17.19 6.38 -22.47
CA GLY A 151 -17.09 5.20 -23.34
C GLY A 151 -15.98 4.22 -22.97
N ASP A 152 -15.05 4.61 -22.11
CA ASP A 152 -13.92 3.79 -21.67
C ASP A 152 -14.11 3.22 -20.26
N GLU A 153 -13.16 2.40 -19.81
CA GLU A 153 -13.13 1.81 -18.48
C GLU A 153 -11.74 1.88 -17.84
N ASN A 154 -11.71 1.81 -16.51
CA ASN A 154 -10.50 1.61 -15.75
C ASN A 154 -10.58 0.30 -14.97
N LEU A 155 -9.44 -0.39 -14.89
CA LEU A 155 -9.31 -1.60 -14.09
C LEU A 155 -8.15 -1.46 -13.11
N PHE A 156 -8.39 -1.97 -11.91
CA PHE A 156 -7.37 -2.22 -10.92
C PHE A 156 -7.29 -3.73 -10.73
N ILE A 157 -6.14 -4.32 -11.04
CA ILE A 157 -5.90 -5.75 -10.91
C ILE A 157 -4.90 -5.97 -9.78
N LEU A 158 -5.24 -6.84 -8.83
CA LEU A 158 -4.39 -7.20 -7.70
C LEU A 158 -4.14 -8.70 -7.71
N VAL A 159 -2.86 -9.06 -7.79
CA VAL A 159 -2.37 -10.43 -7.69
C VAL A 159 -1.60 -10.56 -6.37
N PRO A 160 -2.10 -11.32 -5.37
CA PRO A 160 -1.34 -11.56 -4.14
C PRO A 160 -0.07 -12.36 -4.43
N VAL A 161 1.03 -12.00 -3.78
CA VAL A 161 2.32 -12.69 -3.87
C VAL A 161 2.96 -12.82 -2.49
N ALA A 162 3.88 -13.75 -2.30
CA ALA A 162 4.62 -13.84 -1.05
C ALA A 162 5.46 -12.59 -0.81
N ALA A 163 5.67 -12.25 0.46
CA ALA A 163 6.60 -11.18 0.84
C ALA A 163 8.05 -11.62 0.65
N GLY A 164 8.95 -10.68 0.35
CA GLY A 164 10.38 -10.91 0.28
C GLY A 164 10.88 -11.59 -1.00
N LEU A 165 10.03 -11.75 -2.01
CA LEU A 165 10.45 -12.25 -3.31
C LEU A 165 11.25 -11.20 -4.08
N GLU A 166 12.16 -11.66 -4.95
CA GLU A 166 12.83 -10.78 -5.89
C GLU A 166 11.82 -10.18 -6.87
N ASP A 167 11.84 -8.86 -7.03
CA ASP A 167 10.94 -8.09 -7.87
C ASP A 167 11.71 -7.52 -9.06
N THR A 168 11.49 -8.08 -10.25
CA THR A 168 12.11 -7.64 -11.50
C THR A 168 11.08 -7.18 -12.51
N GLN A 169 11.50 -6.32 -13.44
CA GLN A 169 10.64 -5.88 -14.54
C GLN A 169 10.15 -7.06 -15.39
N GLU A 170 11.01 -8.03 -15.64
CA GLU A 170 10.67 -9.25 -16.40
C GLU A 170 9.55 -10.06 -15.72
N LEU A 171 9.63 -10.21 -14.39
CA LEU A 171 8.58 -10.90 -13.64
C LEU A 171 7.24 -10.14 -13.68
N ARG A 172 7.27 -8.82 -13.56
CA ARG A 172 6.06 -8.00 -13.67
C ARG A 172 5.39 -8.11 -15.02
N GLU A 173 6.19 -8.10 -16.10
CA GLU A 173 5.70 -8.29 -17.48
C GLU A 173 5.11 -9.69 -17.66
N LYS A 174 5.82 -10.74 -17.20
CA LYS A 174 5.33 -12.13 -17.26
C LYS A 174 3.99 -12.34 -16.58
N TYR A 175 3.72 -11.62 -15.48
CA TYR A 175 2.43 -11.72 -14.77
C TYR A 175 1.34 -10.82 -15.36
N PHE A 176 1.71 -9.91 -16.25
CA PHE A 176 0.77 -9.08 -17.00
C PHE A 176 0.22 -9.78 -18.25
N ASP A 177 1.04 -10.57 -18.96
CA ASP A 177 0.68 -11.32 -20.18
C ASP A 177 -0.20 -12.55 -19.87
#